data_8b2903b23d01c792edcc08aa76ea89d7
#
_entry.id   8b2903b23d01c792edcc08aa76ea89d7
#
_cell.length_a   1.000
_cell.length_b   1.000
_cell.length_c   1.000
_cell.angle_alpha   90.00
_cell.angle_beta   90.00
_cell.angle_gamma   90.00
#
_symmetry.space_group_name_H-M   'P 1'
#
loop_
_entity.id
_entity.type
_entity.pdbx_description
1 polymer ?
#
loop_
_entity_poly.entity_id
_entity_poly.type
_entity_poly.pdbx_seq_one_letter_code
_entity_poly.pdbx_strand_id
1 'polypeptide(L)'
;MTQTVMPPEILENLKPDWVVPLVQVLTHKDSTENGAIFEVGGGHIAKLRWERASGLLLKADDSYTPGAILKKWDQISNFENAEHPTGVADFMGLLEKSMNMKPNDKGETLNFKGKVALVTGGGAG
;
A
#
# COMPACT_ATOMS: atom_id res chain seq x y z
N MET A 1 5.07 -19.95 -18.62
CA MET A 1 5.83 -20.06 -17.36
C MET A 1 5.20 -21.01 -16.34
N THR A 2 3.90 -21.02 -16.13
CA THR A 2 3.22 -21.87 -15.15
C THR A 2 3.40 -23.39 -15.42
N GLN A 3 3.41 -23.78 -16.69
CA GLN A 3 3.60 -25.19 -17.13
C GLN A 3 4.95 -25.81 -16.75
N THR A 4 5.94 -24.99 -16.42
CA THR A 4 7.29 -25.46 -16.08
C THR A 4 7.47 -25.75 -14.59
N VAL A 5 6.54 -25.30 -13.75
CA VAL A 5 6.69 -25.29 -12.29
C VAL A 5 5.61 -26.12 -11.57
N MET A 6 4.49 -26.42 -12.24
CA MET A 6 3.35 -27.11 -11.63
C MET A 6 3.08 -28.47 -12.28
N PRO A 7 2.68 -29.50 -11.50
CA PRO A 7 2.21 -30.76 -12.03
C PRO A 7 1.00 -30.59 -12.95
N PRO A 8 0.87 -31.41 -14.01
CA PRO A 8 -0.25 -31.33 -14.97
C PRO A 8 -1.65 -31.39 -14.32
N GLU A 9 -1.78 -32.19 -13.30
CA GLU A 9 -3.04 -32.38 -12.53
C GLU A 9 -3.52 -31.08 -11.86
N ILE A 10 -2.58 -30.24 -11.42
CA ILE A 10 -2.89 -28.93 -10.83
C ILE A 10 -3.24 -27.92 -11.92
N LEU A 11 -2.54 -27.97 -13.05
CA LEU A 11 -2.80 -27.09 -14.21
C LEU A 11 -4.19 -27.28 -14.79
N GLU A 12 -4.74 -28.49 -14.78
CA GLU A 12 -6.10 -28.77 -15.24
C GLU A 12 -7.16 -28.05 -14.41
N ASN A 13 -6.86 -27.74 -13.14
CA ASN A 13 -7.73 -27.02 -12.22
C ASN A 13 -7.53 -25.50 -12.23
N LEU A 14 -6.56 -24.98 -13.00
CA LEU A 14 -6.26 -23.55 -13.14
C LEU A 14 -6.65 -22.99 -14.52
N LYS A 15 -7.75 -23.51 -15.07
CA LYS A 15 -8.24 -23.05 -16.38
C LYS A 15 -8.86 -21.64 -16.29
N PRO A 16 -8.71 -20.81 -17.33
CA PRO A 16 -9.38 -19.50 -17.42
C PRO A 16 -10.90 -19.58 -17.29
N ASP A 17 -11.49 -20.72 -17.66
CA ASP A 17 -12.94 -20.97 -17.56
C ASP A 17 -13.48 -20.76 -16.14
N TRP A 18 -12.68 -20.99 -15.12
CA TRP A 18 -13.06 -20.79 -13.72
C TRP A 18 -13.11 -19.32 -13.30
N VAL A 19 -12.57 -18.41 -14.11
CA VAL A 19 -12.63 -16.95 -13.89
C VAL A 19 -13.93 -16.37 -14.51
N VAL A 20 -14.41 -16.95 -15.59
CA VAL A 20 -15.57 -16.46 -16.36
C VAL A 20 -16.82 -16.21 -15.49
N PRO A 21 -17.24 -17.11 -14.57
CA PRO A 21 -18.43 -16.86 -13.76
C PRO A 21 -18.34 -15.58 -12.91
N LEU A 22 -17.17 -15.29 -12.34
CA LEU A 22 -16.96 -14.05 -11.58
C LEU A 22 -17.09 -12.83 -12.48
N VAL A 23 -16.50 -12.87 -13.67
CA VAL A 23 -16.60 -11.77 -14.65
C VAL A 23 -18.06 -11.51 -15.03
N GLN A 24 -18.85 -12.55 -15.25
CA GLN A 24 -20.30 -12.43 -15.55
C GLN A 24 -21.05 -11.76 -14.41
N VAL A 25 -20.76 -12.12 -13.15
CA VAL A 25 -21.38 -11.49 -11.96
C VAL A 25 -21.01 -10.02 -11.88
N LEU A 26 -19.72 -9.69 -12.06
CA LEU A 26 -19.22 -8.31 -11.93
C LEU A 26 -19.71 -7.39 -13.05
N THR A 27 -19.96 -7.92 -14.24
CA THR A 27 -20.44 -7.15 -15.39
C THR A 27 -21.96 -7.13 -15.52
N HIS A 28 -22.68 -7.88 -14.67
CA HIS A 28 -24.13 -7.88 -14.69
C HIS A 28 -24.68 -6.49 -14.30
N LYS A 29 -25.83 -6.12 -14.90
CA LYS A 29 -26.48 -4.82 -14.67
C LYS A 29 -26.82 -4.51 -13.20
N ASP A 30 -27.01 -5.54 -12.38
CA ASP A 30 -27.32 -5.40 -10.96
C ASP A 30 -26.08 -5.43 -10.07
N SER A 31 -24.86 -5.49 -10.66
CA SER A 31 -23.63 -5.40 -9.90
C SER A 31 -23.45 -3.99 -9.34
N THR A 32 -23.15 -3.92 -8.05
CA THR A 32 -22.84 -2.67 -7.33
C THR A 32 -21.34 -2.44 -7.13
N GLU A 33 -20.53 -3.36 -7.65
CA GLU A 33 -19.08 -3.29 -7.49
C GLU A 33 -18.46 -2.21 -8.38
N ASN A 34 -17.61 -1.37 -7.77
CA ASN A 34 -16.89 -0.32 -8.47
C ASN A 34 -15.48 -0.14 -7.88
N GLY A 35 -14.46 -0.28 -8.71
CA GLY A 35 -13.07 -0.10 -8.32
C GLY A 35 -12.53 -1.15 -7.33
N ALA A 36 -13.24 -2.26 -7.13
CA ALA A 36 -12.82 -3.34 -6.26
C ALA A 36 -11.79 -4.26 -6.91
N ILE A 37 -10.97 -4.91 -6.08
CA ILE A 37 -10.00 -5.93 -6.50
C ILE A 37 -10.53 -7.29 -6.04
N PHE A 38 -10.51 -8.26 -6.95
CA PHE A 38 -10.86 -9.64 -6.65
C PHE A 38 -9.71 -10.57 -7.00
N GLU A 39 -9.46 -11.52 -6.13
CA GLU A 39 -8.60 -12.67 -6.37
C GLU A 39 -9.49 -13.85 -6.76
N VAL A 40 -9.15 -14.53 -7.84
CA VAL A 40 -9.90 -15.68 -8.32
C VAL A 40 -8.98 -16.70 -8.97
N GLY A 41 -9.18 -17.98 -8.63
CA GLY A 41 -8.43 -19.08 -9.23
C GLY A 41 -8.74 -20.42 -8.55
N GLY A 42 -8.80 -21.49 -9.32
CA GLY A 42 -9.01 -22.84 -8.80
C GLY A 42 -10.26 -23.02 -7.93
N GLY A 43 -11.32 -22.24 -8.19
CA GLY A 43 -12.55 -22.24 -7.39
C GLY A 43 -12.52 -21.34 -6.15
N HIS A 44 -11.38 -20.72 -5.84
CA HIS A 44 -11.30 -19.69 -4.80
C HIS A 44 -11.73 -18.33 -5.35
N ILE A 45 -12.53 -17.58 -4.60
CA ILE A 45 -12.90 -16.21 -4.91
C ILE A 45 -12.86 -15.41 -3.63
N ALA A 46 -12.08 -14.31 -3.62
CA ALA A 46 -12.02 -13.39 -2.50
C ALA A 46 -11.97 -11.93 -2.97
N LYS A 47 -12.63 -11.04 -2.24
CA LYS A 47 -12.52 -9.60 -2.42
C LYS A 47 -11.37 -9.07 -1.58
N LEU A 48 -10.48 -8.30 -2.17
CA LEU A 48 -9.38 -7.62 -1.50
C LEU A 48 -9.74 -6.16 -1.25
N ARG A 49 -9.17 -5.61 -0.20
CA ARG A 49 -9.24 -4.17 0.10
C ARG A 49 -7.91 -3.67 0.63
N TRP A 50 -7.71 -2.38 0.45
CA TRP A 50 -6.60 -1.69 1.08
C TRP A 50 -6.87 -1.47 2.57
N GLU A 51 -5.82 -1.53 3.35
CA GLU A 51 -5.80 -1.15 4.75
C GLU A 51 -4.71 -0.09 4.94
N ARG A 52 -5.03 0.96 5.68
CA ARG A 52 -4.12 2.06 5.97
C ARG A 52 -4.04 2.28 7.46
N ALA A 53 -2.84 2.22 8.03
CA ALA A 53 -2.59 2.61 9.41
C ALA A 53 -3.04 4.07 9.63
N SER A 54 -3.44 4.41 10.85
CA SER A 54 -3.78 5.80 11.20
C SER A 54 -2.61 6.75 10.97
N GLY A 55 -1.40 6.21 10.97
CA GLY A 55 -0.19 6.93 10.61
C GLY A 55 0.21 8.00 11.62
N LEU A 56 1.03 8.92 11.15
CA LEU A 56 1.55 10.03 11.92
C LEU A 56 1.52 11.29 11.07
N LEU A 57 1.14 12.40 11.66
CA LEU A 57 1.31 13.72 11.07
C LEU A 57 2.50 14.41 11.73
N LEU A 58 3.41 14.92 10.92
CA LEU A 58 4.57 15.72 11.32
C LEU A 58 4.49 17.10 10.66
N LYS A 59 5.13 18.09 11.26
CA LYS A 59 5.27 19.40 10.64
C LYS A 59 6.21 19.30 9.45
N ALA A 60 5.79 19.81 8.31
CA ALA A 60 6.56 19.88 7.08
C ALA A 60 7.45 21.13 7.07
N ASP A 61 8.53 21.12 7.84
CA ASP A 61 9.56 22.18 7.91
C ASP A 61 10.96 21.56 8.08
N ASP A 62 11.98 22.35 8.39
CA ASP A 62 13.37 21.89 8.61
C ASP A 62 13.52 20.88 9.78
N SER A 63 12.48 20.67 10.57
CA SER A 63 12.45 19.63 11.60
C SER A 63 11.97 18.27 11.08
N TYR A 64 11.52 18.18 9.82
CA TYR A 64 11.09 16.93 9.18
C TYR A 64 12.30 16.13 8.72
N THR A 65 12.90 15.41 9.63
CA THR A 65 14.15 14.66 9.43
C THR A 65 13.90 13.15 9.43
N PRO A 66 14.80 12.35 8.84
CA PRO A 66 14.74 10.89 8.96
C PRO A 66 14.71 10.41 10.42
N GLY A 67 15.44 11.08 11.31
CA GLY A 67 15.44 10.77 12.74
C GLY A 67 14.09 11.02 13.41
N ALA A 68 13.39 12.09 13.04
CA ALA A 68 12.04 12.38 13.52
C ALA A 68 11.04 11.29 13.11
N ILE A 69 11.15 10.80 11.88
CA ILE A 69 10.33 9.70 11.37
C ILE A 69 10.65 8.40 12.11
N LEU A 70 11.94 8.04 12.21
CA LEU A 70 12.37 6.79 12.84
C LEU A 70 11.94 6.71 14.31
N LYS A 71 12.01 7.81 15.04
CA LYS A 71 11.56 7.91 16.44
C LYS A 71 10.09 7.56 16.64
N LYS A 72 9.28 7.67 15.58
CA LYS A 72 7.83 7.43 15.58
C LYS A 72 7.40 6.27 14.67
N TRP A 73 8.37 5.44 14.26
CA TRP A 73 8.11 4.38 13.29
C TRP A 73 7.01 3.41 13.72
N ASP A 74 6.99 3.03 14.99
CA ASP A 74 5.98 2.13 15.53
C ASP A 74 4.56 2.70 15.40
N GLN A 75 4.40 4.03 15.59
CA GLN A 75 3.13 4.70 15.39
C GLN A 75 2.71 4.72 13.92
N ILE A 76 3.67 4.97 13.01
CA ILE A 76 3.41 4.98 11.55
C ILE A 76 2.94 3.61 11.07
N SER A 77 3.50 2.55 11.66
CA SER A 77 3.27 1.15 11.27
C SER A 77 2.20 0.44 12.09
N ASN A 78 1.48 1.15 12.94
CA ASN A 78 0.44 0.56 13.78
C ASN A 78 -0.91 0.50 13.04
N PHE A 79 -1.39 -0.72 12.81
CA PHE A 79 -2.68 -1.01 12.16
C PHE A 79 -3.84 -1.25 13.16
N GLU A 80 -3.63 -1.03 14.45
CA GLU A 80 -4.63 -1.32 15.49
C GLU A 80 -5.97 -0.58 15.28
N ASN A 81 -5.90 0.65 14.72
CA ASN A 81 -7.06 1.46 14.35
C ASN A 81 -7.01 1.80 12.85
N ALA A 82 -6.75 0.80 12.04
CA ALA A 82 -6.60 0.98 10.61
C ALA A 82 -7.90 1.38 9.91
N GLU A 83 -7.77 2.15 8.86
CA GLU A 83 -8.85 2.56 7.98
C GLU A 83 -8.86 1.71 6.71
N HIS A 84 -10.02 1.60 6.07
CA HIS A 84 -10.17 0.93 4.78
C HIS A 84 -10.48 1.97 3.68
N PRO A 85 -9.45 2.65 3.14
CA PRO A 85 -9.65 3.74 2.20
C PRO A 85 -10.18 3.22 0.85
N THR A 86 -11.15 3.95 0.31
CA THR A 86 -11.67 3.76 -1.05
C THR A 86 -11.12 4.77 -2.06
N GLY A 87 -10.28 5.68 -1.59
CA GLY A 87 -9.64 6.74 -2.38
C GLY A 87 -8.40 7.31 -1.69
N VAL A 88 -7.87 8.37 -2.26
CA VAL A 88 -6.71 9.08 -1.72
C VAL A 88 -7.05 9.83 -0.43
N ALA A 89 -6.05 10.06 0.42
CA ALA A 89 -6.22 10.88 1.61
C ALA A 89 -6.57 12.34 1.25
N ASP A 90 -7.28 13.02 2.15
CA ASP A 90 -7.45 14.47 2.06
C ASP A 90 -6.12 15.19 2.40
N PHE A 91 -5.27 15.31 1.40
CA PHE A 91 -3.97 15.94 1.56
C PHE A 91 -4.06 17.43 1.92
N MET A 92 -5.12 18.14 1.49
CA MET A 92 -5.27 19.56 1.81
C MET A 92 -5.53 19.76 3.30
N GLY A 93 -6.46 19.00 3.86
CA GLY A 93 -6.73 19.05 5.30
C GLY A 93 -5.55 18.56 6.15
N LEU A 94 -4.80 17.56 5.68
CA LEU A 94 -3.58 17.10 6.33
C LEU A 94 -2.46 18.15 6.28
N LEU A 95 -2.28 18.82 5.15
CA LEU A 95 -1.29 19.89 4.99
C LEU A 95 -1.58 21.05 5.94
N GLU A 96 -2.82 21.53 6.00
CA GLU A 96 -3.23 22.61 6.91
C GLU A 96 -2.93 22.24 8.38
N LYS A 97 -3.27 21.04 8.78
CA LYS A 97 -2.94 20.54 10.13
C LYS A 97 -1.43 20.50 10.37
N SER A 98 -0.66 19.98 9.42
CA SER A 98 0.80 19.92 9.49
C SER A 98 1.43 21.31 9.66
N MET A 99 0.98 22.32 8.93
CA MET A 99 1.48 23.69 9.01
C MET A 99 1.29 24.29 10.41
N ASN A 100 0.19 23.96 11.08
CA ASN A 100 -0.16 24.49 12.40
C ASN A 100 0.48 23.72 13.57
N MET A 101 1.24 22.66 13.29
CA MET A 101 1.92 21.87 14.33
C MET A 101 3.16 22.59 14.88
N LYS A 102 3.57 22.21 16.08
CA LYS A 102 4.89 22.57 16.61
C LYS A 102 5.98 21.85 15.82
N PRO A 103 7.21 22.42 15.76
CA PRO A 103 8.36 21.74 15.17
C PRO A 103 8.56 20.34 15.75
N ASN A 104 9.00 19.41 14.89
CA ASN A 104 9.22 18.02 15.28
C ASN A 104 10.48 17.90 16.16
N ASP A 105 10.52 16.87 16.99
CA ASP A 105 11.78 16.41 17.59
C ASP A 105 12.60 15.74 16.47
N LYS A 106 13.71 16.34 16.09
CA LYS A 106 14.54 15.91 14.93
C LYS A 106 15.08 14.49 15.07
N GLY A 107 15.11 13.93 16.28
CA GLY A 107 15.67 12.62 16.53
C GLY A 107 17.18 12.55 16.24
N GLU A 108 17.69 11.34 16.15
CA GLU A 108 19.11 11.10 15.83
C GLU A 108 19.40 11.22 14.35
N THR A 109 20.59 11.68 14.00
CA THR A 109 21.05 11.70 12.61
C THR A 109 21.41 10.29 12.18
N LEU A 110 20.80 9.82 11.08
CA LEU A 110 21.14 8.52 10.51
C LEU A 110 22.56 8.54 9.94
N ASN A 111 23.34 7.53 10.27
CA ASN A 111 24.72 7.41 9.84
C ASN A 111 24.87 6.27 8.81
N PHE A 112 25.32 6.60 7.62
CA PHE A 112 25.58 5.66 6.54
C PHE A 112 27.08 5.41 6.30
N LYS A 113 27.95 5.78 7.25
CA LYS A 113 29.39 5.58 7.16
C LYS A 113 29.72 4.10 6.89
N GLY A 114 30.54 3.84 5.88
CA GLY A 114 30.91 2.48 5.48
C GLY A 114 29.86 1.73 4.67
N LYS A 115 28.75 2.36 4.30
CA LYS A 115 27.75 1.81 3.38
C LYS A 115 28.02 2.28 1.94
N VAL A 116 27.66 1.42 0.99
CA VAL A 116 27.71 1.75 -0.44
C VAL A 116 26.28 1.93 -0.92
N ALA A 117 26.00 3.04 -1.60
CA ALA A 117 24.70 3.29 -2.23
C ALA A 117 24.86 3.25 -3.75
N LEU A 118 23.99 2.51 -4.44
CA LEU A 118 23.85 2.53 -5.89
C LEU A 118 22.56 3.26 -6.24
N VAL A 119 22.67 4.36 -6.98
CA VAL A 119 21.53 5.15 -7.43
C VAL A 119 21.43 5.08 -8.95
N THR A 120 20.30 4.57 -9.47
CA THR A 120 19.98 4.60 -10.90
C THR A 120 19.04 5.76 -11.20
N GLY A 121 19.21 6.42 -12.35
CA GLY A 121 18.36 7.57 -12.74
C GLY A 121 18.60 8.86 -11.94
N GLY A 122 19.65 8.95 -11.12
CA GLY A 122 19.92 10.08 -10.24
C GLY A 122 20.33 11.39 -10.94
N GLY A 123 20.45 11.42 -12.26
CA GLY A 123 20.81 12.62 -13.04
C GLY A 123 19.62 13.39 -13.61
N ALA A 124 18.38 12.96 -13.39
CA ALA A 124 17.17 13.52 -13.99
C ALA A 124 16.17 14.04 -12.94
N GLY A 125 16.58 14.22 -11.71
CA GLY A 125 15.72 14.68 -10.62
C GLY A 125 15.95 16.12 -10.22
#